data_3020925467321d7dc71bc6f8a3b01bd5
#
_entry.id   3020925467321d7dc71bc6f8a3b01bd5
#
_cell.length_a   1.000
_cell.length_b   1.000
_cell.length_c   1.000
_cell.angle_alpha   90.00
_cell.angle_beta   90.00
_cell.angle_gamma   90.00
#
_symmetry.space_group_name_H-M   'P 1'
#
loop_
_entity.id
_entity.type
_entity.pdbx_description
1 polymer ?
#
loop_
_entity_poly.entity_id
_entity_poly.type
_entity_poly.pdbx_seq_one_letter_code
_entity_poly.pdbx_strand_id
1 'polypeptide(L)'
;MKPVLKYPGSKWRIAGEIVARIPEHHTYLEPFFGSGAVFFSKEPSRIEMINDLDNNVPNLFRCIRDDPDRLARIVATTPYSRHEYERAFTSNEEQDNFQRAADFLTTCWQGHGFRTNGYRVGWKNDVHGRESMYALRNWYNLPEVILETAERLRCVQIDNRPALEIIKRFNYPDVFMYIDPPYILGTRKAKQYKHEMTDADHEELLGVLKNSEAMVMISGYESELYDSMLKGWHKEQFRSNAEYGGNRVETVWMNYERQFTIKDFQQEKLF
;
A
#
# COMPACT_ATOMS: atom_id res chain seq x y z
N MET A 1 -3.56 3.12 13.51
CA MET A 1 -4.75 2.94 12.64
C MET A 1 -4.83 1.50 12.14
N LYS A 2 -6.02 0.94 11.92
CA LYS A 2 -6.21 -0.39 11.30
C LYS A 2 -6.25 -0.26 9.77
N PRO A 3 -5.83 -1.29 9.00
CA PRO A 3 -5.93 -1.25 7.54
C PRO A 3 -7.39 -1.22 7.08
N VAL A 4 -7.76 -0.23 6.26
CA VAL A 4 -9.07 -0.19 5.58
C VAL A 4 -9.09 -1.10 4.36
N LEU A 5 -7.95 -1.26 3.69
CA LEU A 5 -7.79 -2.06 2.47
C LEU A 5 -6.78 -3.20 2.70
N LYS A 6 -7.17 -4.43 2.37
CA LYS A 6 -6.26 -5.55 2.19
C LYS A 6 -5.77 -5.56 0.75
N TYR A 7 -4.48 -5.34 0.55
CA TYR A 7 -3.88 -5.23 -0.78
C TYR A 7 -2.62 -6.10 -0.88
N PRO A 8 -2.32 -6.71 -2.04
CA PRO A 8 -1.12 -7.49 -2.22
C PRO A 8 0.13 -6.66 -1.89
N GLY A 9 1.14 -7.29 -1.29
CA GLY A 9 2.40 -6.61 -0.96
C GLY A 9 2.34 -5.61 0.18
N SER A 10 1.21 -5.51 0.90
CA SER A 10 1.02 -4.54 1.99
C SER A 10 2.12 -4.58 3.05
N LYS A 11 2.61 -3.41 3.46
CA LYS A 11 3.73 -3.22 4.39
C LYS A 11 3.33 -3.04 5.86
N TRP A 12 2.07 -3.30 6.25
CA TRP A 12 1.58 -3.07 7.62
C TRP A 12 2.45 -3.67 8.72
N ARG A 13 3.13 -4.80 8.46
CA ARG A 13 3.98 -5.49 9.45
C ARG A 13 5.32 -4.79 9.70
N ILE A 14 5.83 -4.09 8.70
CA ILE A 14 7.12 -3.41 8.74
C ILE A 14 6.99 -1.89 8.59
N ALA A 15 5.76 -1.37 8.57
CA ALA A 15 5.52 0.06 8.37
C ALA A 15 6.21 0.91 9.44
N GLY A 16 6.24 0.47 10.69
CA GLY A 16 6.98 1.16 11.76
C GLY A 16 8.47 1.25 11.51
N GLU A 17 9.08 0.18 10.98
CA GLU A 17 10.49 0.16 10.61
C GLU A 17 10.80 1.11 9.45
N ILE A 18 9.90 1.16 8.45
CA ILE A 18 10.01 2.08 7.32
C ILE A 18 9.86 3.52 7.79
N VAL A 19 8.84 3.81 8.59
CA VAL A 19 8.54 5.15 9.11
C VAL A 19 9.71 5.70 9.95
N ALA A 20 10.37 4.87 10.76
CA ALA A 20 11.53 5.27 11.56
C ALA A 20 12.75 5.73 10.72
N ARG A 21 12.72 5.51 9.41
CA ARG A 21 13.79 5.87 8.46
C ARG A 21 13.43 7.03 7.55
N ILE A 22 12.20 7.53 7.64
CA ILE A 22 11.76 8.69 6.87
C ILE A 22 12.48 9.94 7.41
N PRO A 23 13.20 10.70 6.56
CA PRO A 23 13.88 11.92 6.97
C PRO A 23 12.88 13.06 7.19
N GLU A 24 13.31 14.15 7.81
CA GLU A 24 12.53 15.38 7.84
C GLU A 24 12.27 15.88 6.41
N HIS A 25 11.02 16.21 6.11
CA HIS A 25 10.59 16.63 4.78
C HIS A 25 9.36 17.55 4.87
N HIS A 26 9.18 18.36 3.84
CA HIS A 26 8.01 19.23 3.71
C HIS A 26 6.86 18.51 3.02
N THR A 27 7.14 17.77 1.95
CA THR A 27 6.16 17.10 1.09
C THR A 27 6.41 15.60 1.06
N TYR A 28 5.36 14.80 1.23
CA TYR A 28 5.35 13.35 1.13
C TYR A 28 4.67 12.89 -0.16
N LEU A 29 5.29 11.96 -0.86
CA LEU A 29 4.72 11.31 -2.04
C LEU A 29 4.77 9.78 -1.90
N GLU A 30 3.63 9.10 -2.15
CA GLU A 30 3.55 7.64 -2.30
C GLU A 30 2.87 7.30 -3.64
N PRO A 31 3.66 7.07 -4.74
CA PRO A 31 3.13 6.92 -6.10
C PRO A 31 2.60 5.53 -6.42
N PHE A 32 2.88 4.53 -5.57
CA PHE A 32 2.36 3.16 -5.59
C PHE A 32 1.66 2.89 -4.26
N PHE A 33 0.47 3.46 -4.09
CA PHE A 33 -0.15 3.58 -2.77
C PHE A 33 -0.69 2.26 -2.19
N GLY A 34 -1.32 1.42 -3.04
CA GLY A 34 -1.92 0.16 -2.58
C GLY A 34 -2.79 0.34 -1.34
N SER A 35 -2.40 -0.26 -0.22
CA SER A 35 -3.11 -0.13 1.07
C SER A 35 -2.70 1.06 1.93
N GLY A 36 -1.70 1.84 1.52
CA GLY A 36 -1.20 3.01 2.23
C GLY A 36 -0.56 2.72 3.59
N ALA A 37 0.03 1.53 3.78
CA ALA A 37 0.51 1.10 5.08
C ALA A 37 1.53 2.07 5.70
N VAL A 38 2.44 2.62 4.91
CA VAL A 38 3.45 3.58 5.38
C VAL A 38 2.81 4.93 5.64
N PHE A 39 2.00 5.42 4.71
CA PHE A 39 1.25 6.67 4.85
C PHE A 39 0.39 6.72 6.11
N PHE A 40 -0.36 5.66 6.42
CA PHE A 40 -1.24 5.59 7.60
C PHE A 40 -0.49 5.34 8.91
N SER A 41 0.80 4.97 8.84
CA SER A 41 1.64 4.70 10.03
C SER A 41 2.54 5.87 10.40
N LYS A 42 2.71 6.87 9.51
CA LYS A 42 3.52 8.07 9.76
C LYS A 42 2.69 9.25 10.24
N GLU A 43 3.33 10.19 10.91
CA GLU A 43 2.73 11.50 11.18
C GLU A 43 2.45 12.27 9.88
N PRO A 44 1.39 13.08 9.82
CA PRO A 44 1.10 13.90 8.65
C PRO A 44 2.24 14.85 8.28
N SER A 45 2.54 14.93 6.98
CA SER A 45 3.43 15.96 6.43
C SER A 45 2.62 17.21 6.04
N ARG A 46 3.29 18.32 5.81
CA ARG A 46 2.62 19.57 5.45
C ARG A 46 1.87 19.48 4.12
N ILE A 47 2.42 18.77 3.15
CA ILE A 47 1.78 18.41 1.89
C ILE A 47 1.90 16.90 1.71
N GLU A 48 0.81 16.25 1.33
CA GLU A 48 0.79 14.81 1.09
C GLU A 48 0.08 14.50 -0.22
N MET A 49 0.70 13.64 -1.01
CA MET A 49 0.20 13.15 -2.28
C MET A 49 0.26 11.64 -2.32
N ILE A 50 -0.87 11.02 -2.63
CA ILE A 50 -0.97 9.58 -2.86
C ILE A 50 -1.45 9.32 -4.27
N ASN A 51 -0.93 8.27 -4.90
CA ASN A 51 -1.27 7.89 -6.26
C ASN A 51 -1.27 6.38 -6.40
N ASP A 52 -2.13 5.85 -7.23
CA ASP A 52 -2.06 4.45 -7.68
C ASP A 52 -2.59 4.35 -9.11
N LEU A 53 -1.99 3.46 -9.90
CA LEU A 53 -2.41 3.23 -11.28
C LEU A 53 -3.68 2.35 -11.35
N ASP A 54 -3.92 1.48 -10.35
CA ASP A 54 -5.18 0.73 -10.23
C ASP A 54 -6.30 1.68 -9.76
N ASN A 55 -7.13 2.13 -10.69
CA ASN A 55 -8.22 3.08 -10.45
C ASN A 55 -9.14 2.72 -9.27
N ASN A 56 -9.22 1.45 -8.86
CA ASN A 56 -10.01 1.05 -7.70
C ASN A 56 -9.44 1.60 -6.40
N VAL A 57 -8.11 1.74 -6.31
CA VAL A 57 -7.42 2.28 -5.14
C VAL A 57 -7.73 3.78 -4.95
N PRO A 58 -7.42 4.69 -5.90
CA PRO A 58 -7.78 6.10 -5.77
C PRO A 58 -9.29 6.33 -5.65
N ASN A 59 -10.12 5.52 -6.33
CA ASN A 59 -11.57 5.62 -6.19
C ASN A 59 -12.02 5.34 -4.76
N LEU A 60 -11.51 4.27 -4.13
CA LEU A 60 -11.82 3.93 -2.73
C LEU A 60 -11.45 5.08 -1.80
N PHE A 61 -10.22 5.59 -1.89
CA PHE A 61 -9.74 6.62 -0.97
C PHE A 61 -10.39 7.99 -1.22
N ARG A 62 -10.80 8.30 -2.46
CA ARG A 62 -11.66 9.47 -2.75
C ARG A 62 -13.04 9.32 -2.10
N CYS A 63 -13.70 8.17 -2.23
CA CYS A 63 -15.00 7.94 -1.59
C CYS A 63 -14.90 8.02 -0.07
N ILE A 64 -13.83 7.49 0.54
CA ILE A 64 -13.59 7.61 1.99
C ILE A 64 -13.42 9.07 2.39
N ARG A 65 -12.67 9.87 1.64
CA ARG A 65 -12.41 11.28 1.94
C ARG A 65 -13.66 12.15 1.76
N ASP A 66 -14.41 11.92 0.67
CA ASP A 66 -15.45 12.85 0.19
C ASP A 66 -16.80 12.62 0.90
N ASP A 67 -17.19 11.36 1.17
CA ASP A 67 -18.40 11.01 1.93
C ASP A 67 -18.21 9.65 2.63
N PRO A 68 -17.47 9.64 3.76
CA PRO A 68 -17.20 8.40 4.50
C PRO A 68 -18.47 7.75 5.07
N ASP A 69 -19.48 8.55 5.47
CA ASP A 69 -20.74 8.04 6.01
C ASP A 69 -21.53 7.25 4.98
N ARG A 70 -21.54 7.71 3.73
CA ARG A 70 -22.18 7.00 2.62
C ARG A 70 -21.51 5.65 2.39
N LEU A 71 -20.16 5.62 2.28
CA LEU A 71 -19.43 4.39 2.05
C LEU A 71 -19.58 3.42 3.24
N ALA A 72 -19.43 3.92 4.47
CA ALA A 72 -19.60 3.13 5.68
C ALA A 72 -20.99 2.49 5.76
N ARG A 73 -22.05 3.23 5.39
CA ARG A 73 -23.42 2.72 5.33
C ARG A 73 -23.58 1.61 4.30
N ILE A 74 -23.05 1.77 3.09
CA ILE A 74 -23.13 0.73 2.04
C ILE A 74 -22.42 -0.54 2.54
N VAL A 75 -21.22 -0.41 3.12
CA VAL A 75 -20.47 -1.55 3.67
C VAL A 75 -21.21 -2.21 4.82
N ALA A 76 -21.77 -1.42 5.76
CA ALA A 76 -22.52 -1.92 6.91
C ALA A 76 -23.78 -2.72 6.51
N THR A 77 -24.42 -2.33 5.40
CA THR A 77 -25.62 -3.00 4.87
C THR A 77 -25.33 -4.10 3.86
N THR A 78 -24.06 -4.29 3.46
CA THR A 78 -23.64 -5.39 2.58
C THR A 78 -23.39 -6.66 3.41
N PRO A 79 -24.18 -7.73 3.22
CA PRO A 79 -24.00 -8.96 3.97
C PRO A 79 -22.65 -9.63 3.71
N TYR A 80 -22.10 -10.29 4.73
CA TYR A 80 -20.99 -11.22 4.54
C TYR A 80 -21.52 -12.51 3.92
N SER A 81 -21.59 -12.60 2.61
CA SER A 81 -22.17 -13.72 1.90
C SER A 81 -21.47 -14.03 0.58
N ARG A 82 -21.54 -15.31 0.18
CA ARG A 82 -20.99 -15.73 -1.12
C ARG A 82 -21.66 -14.98 -2.29
N HIS A 83 -22.95 -14.73 -2.20
CA HIS A 83 -23.69 -14.01 -3.25
C HIS A 83 -23.14 -12.60 -3.46
N GLU A 84 -22.97 -11.84 -2.38
CA GLU A 84 -22.40 -10.48 -2.45
C GLU A 84 -20.94 -10.49 -2.91
N TYR A 85 -20.16 -11.47 -2.44
CA TYR A 85 -18.79 -11.66 -2.90
C TYR A 85 -18.68 -11.92 -4.40
N GLU A 86 -19.53 -12.79 -4.94
CA GLU A 86 -19.55 -13.12 -6.38
C GLU A 86 -20.08 -11.94 -7.22
N ARG A 87 -21.12 -11.24 -6.73
CA ARG A 87 -21.65 -10.03 -7.35
C ARG A 87 -20.60 -8.92 -7.44
N ALA A 88 -19.79 -8.73 -6.42
CA ALA A 88 -18.78 -7.68 -6.38
C ALA A 88 -17.76 -7.76 -7.52
N PHE A 89 -17.54 -8.95 -8.12
CA PHE A 89 -16.67 -9.09 -9.30
C PHE A 89 -17.32 -8.64 -10.62
N THR A 90 -18.60 -8.32 -10.63
CA THR A 90 -19.29 -7.76 -11.81
C THR A 90 -19.26 -6.24 -11.83
N SER A 91 -18.65 -5.62 -10.82
CA SER A 91 -18.50 -4.18 -10.73
C SER A 91 -17.68 -3.61 -11.90
N ASN A 92 -18.15 -2.52 -12.49
CA ASN A 92 -17.53 -1.87 -13.65
C ASN A 92 -17.51 -0.34 -13.47
N GLU A 93 -16.90 0.38 -14.41
CA GLU A 93 -16.71 1.84 -14.34
C GLU A 93 -17.99 2.65 -14.59
N GLU A 94 -19.05 2.04 -15.08
CA GLU A 94 -20.36 2.69 -15.30
C GLU A 94 -21.20 2.79 -14.02
N GLN A 95 -20.84 2.02 -12.99
CA GLN A 95 -21.52 2.04 -11.69
C GLN A 95 -21.13 3.27 -10.87
N ASP A 96 -21.96 3.58 -9.88
CA ASP A 96 -21.68 4.60 -8.88
C ASP A 96 -20.35 4.34 -8.17
N ASN A 97 -19.52 5.36 -8.00
CA ASN A 97 -18.19 5.25 -7.41
C ASN A 97 -18.19 4.65 -6.00
N PHE A 98 -19.20 4.96 -5.17
CA PHE A 98 -19.33 4.41 -3.82
C PHE A 98 -19.69 2.94 -3.84
N GLN A 99 -20.55 2.50 -4.75
CA GLN A 99 -20.85 1.08 -4.93
C GLN A 99 -19.62 0.33 -5.41
N ARG A 100 -18.86 0.88 -6.37
CA ARG A 100 -17.57 0.30 -6.81
C ARG A 100 -16.57 0.19 -5.67
N ALA A 101 -16.46 1.21 -4.82
CA ALA A 101 -15.59 1.19 -3.66
C ALA A 101 -16.00 0.10 -2.66
N ALA A 102 -17.31 -0.04 -2.39
CA ALA A 102 -17.82 -1.09 -1.51
C ALA A 102 -17.62 -2.51 -2.11
N ASP A 103 -17.82 -2.68 -3.42
CA ASP A 103 -17.57 -3.94 -4.13
C ASP A 103 -16.08 -4.30 -4.10
N PHE A 104 -15.20 -3.33 -4.27
CA PHE A 104 -13.75 -3.52 -4.13
C PHE A 104 -13.38 -3.97 -2.72
N LEU A 105 -13.90 -3.33 -1.67
CA LEU A 105 -13.73 -3.77 -0.29
C LEU A 105 -14.28 -5.18 -0.06
N THR A 106 -15.44 -5.51 -0.64
CA THR A 106 -16.05 -6.84 -0.53
C THR A 106 -15.12 -7.92 -1.08
N THR A 107 -14.54 -7.71 -2.27
CA THR A 107 -13.60 -8.67 -2.87
C THR A 107 -12.32 -8.82 -2.06
N CYS A 108 -11.80 -7.72 -1.48
CA CYS A 108 -10.59 -7.72 -0.67
C CYS A 108 -10.76 -8.39 0.69
N TRP A 109 -11.91 -8.21 1.34
CA TRP A 109 -12.13 -8.66 2.72
C TRP A 109 -12.79 -10.03 2.83
N GLN A 110 -13.70 -10.37 1.90
CA GLN A 110 -14.45 -11.62 1.93
C GLN A 110 -13.78 -12.77 1.16
N GLY A 111 -12.64 -12.54 0.50
CA GLY A 111 -11.87 -13.56 -0.23
C GLY A 111 -10.73 -14.19 0.57
N HIS A 112 -10.32 -15.42 0.20
CA HIS A 112 -9.10 -16.07 0.68
C HIS A 112 -7.84 -15.46 0.05
N GLY A 113 -7.33 -14.37 0.61
CA GLY A 113 -6.31 -13.53 -0.01
C GLY A 113 -6.94 -12.64 -1.10
N PHE A 114 -6.13 -11.73 -1.67
CA PHE A 114 -6.60 -10.81 -2.69
C PHE A 114 -5.56 -10.63 -3.79
N ARG A 115 -6.02 -10.56 -5.03
CA ARG A 115 -5.20 -10.26 -6.22
C ARG A 115 -5.96 -9.27 -7.08
N THR A 116 -5.24 -8.32 -7.68
CA THR A 116 -5.85 -7.31 -8.55
C THR A 116 -5.78 -7.67 -10.04
N ASN A 117 -5.15 -8.80 -10.39
CA ASN A 117 -4.96 -9.27 -11.76
C ASN A 117 -6.19 -9.96 -12.38
N GLY A 118 -7.38 -9.81 -11.79
CA GLY A 118 -8.63 -10.45 -12.25
C GLY A 118 -8.79 -11.92 -11.81
N TYR A 119 -7.79 -12.52 -11.15
CA TYR A 119 -7.94 -13.88 -10.63
C TYR A 119 -8.88 -13.91 -9.44
N ARG A 120 -9.98 -14.65 -9.56
CA ARG A 120 -10.96 -14.82 -8.49
C ARG A 120 -10.46 -15.87 -7.50
N VAL A 121 -10.19 -15.43 -6.28
CA VAL A 121 -9.93 -16.33 -5.15
C VAL A 121 -11.27 -16.82 -4.57
N GLY A 122 -11.26 -17.91 -3.80
CA GLY A 122 -12.49 -18.42 -3.17
C GLY A 122 -13.04 -17.48 -2.11
N TRP A 123 -14.37 -17.46 -1.94
CA TRP A 123 -15.01 -16.79 -0.81
C TRP A 123 -14.60 -17.42 0.52
N LYS A 124 -14.25 -16.58 1.47
CA LYS A 124 -13.72 -16.99 2.76
C LYS A 124 -14.86 -17.39 3.70
N ASN A 125 -15.10 -18.68 3.80
CA ASN A 125 -15.97 -19.25 4.83
C ASN A 125 -15.19 -20.25 5.68
N ASP A 126 -15.65 -20.49 6.89
CA ASP A 126 -15.02 -21.41 7.82
C ASP A 126 -16.07 -22.21 8.56
N VAL A 127 -15.83 -23.51 8.68
CA VAL A 127 -16.72 -24.46 9.38
C VAL A 127 -16.32 -24.60 10.86
N HIS A 128 -15.04 -24.36 11.18
CA HIS A 128 -14.48 -24.64 12.51
C HIS A 128 -14.16 -23.38 13.35
N GLY A 129 -14.47 -22.19 12.88
CA GLY A 129 -14.34 -20.94 13.63
C GLY A 129 -12.92 -20.42 13.83
N ARG A 130 -11.90 -20.98 13.14
CA ARG A 130 -10.51 -20.53 13.31
C ARG A 130 -10.19 -19.23 12.59
N GLU A 131 -10.71 -19.04 11.38
CA GLU A 131 -10.43 -17.86 10.56
C GLU A 131 -11.66 -16.99 10.27
N SER A 132 -12.86 -17.60 10.15
CA SER A 132 -14.09 -16.88 9.77
C SER A 132 -14.53 -15.87 10.84
N MET A 133 -14.34 -16.18 12.11
CA MET A 133 -14.67 -15.22 13.17
C MET A 133 -13.86 -13.93 13.04
N TYR A 134 -12.59 -14.02 12.65
CA TYR A 134 -11.77 -12.83 12.40
C TYR A 134 -12.18 -12.11 11.13
N ALA A 135 -12.47 -12.83 10.04
CA ALA A 135 -12.89 -12.25 8.78
C ALA A 135 -14.25 -11.54 8.92
N LEU A 136 -15.21 -12.19 9.55
CA LEU A 136 -16.53 -11.65 9.81
C LEU A 136 -16.47 -10.43 10.74
N ARG A 137 -15.73 -10.52 11.85
CA ARG A 137 -15.53 -9.39 12.77
C ARG A 137 -14.85 -8.21 12.08
N ASN A 138 -13.83 -8.47 11.27
CA ASN A 138 -13.15 -7.41 10.53
C ASN A 138 -14.09 -6.73 9.53
N TRP A 139 -14.95 -7.48 8.85
CA TRP A 139 -15.96 -6.94 7.96
C TRP A 139 -16.95 -6.03 8.68
N TYR A 140 -17.48 -6.48 9.82
CA TYR A 140 -18.43 -5.68 10.61
C TYR A 140 -17.80 -4.45 11.28
N ASN A 141 -16.50 -4.47 11.54
CA ASN A 141 -15.79 -3.30 12.08
C ASN A 141 -15.31 -2.34 10.97
N LEU A 142 -15.40 -2.73 9.69
CA LEU A 142 -14.87 -1.94 8.58
C LEU A 142 -15.52 -0.56 8.43
N PRO A 143 -16.85 -0.38 8.69
CA PRO A 143 -17.46 0.95 8.69
C PRO A 143 -16.79 1.95 9.65
N GLU A 144 -16.41 1.52 10.85
CA GLU A 144 -15.68 2.38 11.80
C GLU A 144 -14.29 2.74 11.29
N VAL A 145 -13.58 1.76 10.69
CA VAL A 145 -12.26 2.00 10.10
C VAL A 145 -12.33 2.97 8.91
N ILE A 146 -13.42 2.94 8.13
CA ILE A 146 -13.66 3.93 7.05
C ILE A 146 -13.73 5.35 7.62
N LEU A 147 -14.50 5.55 8.69
CA LEU A 147 -14.65 6.86 9.34
C LEU A 147 -13.31 7.36 9.92
N GLU A 148 -12.57 6.50 10.62
CA GLU A 148 -11.23 6.82 11.13
C GLU A 148 -10.25 7.18 10.00
N THR A 149 -10.32 6.48 8.86
CA THR A 149 -9.47 6.69 7.71
C THR A 149 -9.75 8.04 7.04
N ALA A 150 -11.01 8.48 7.01
CA ALA A 150 -11.42 9.74 6.41
C ALA A 150 -10.75 10.95 7.08
N GLU A 151 -10.63 10.96 8.40
CA GLU A 151 -9.97 12.05 9.13
C GLU A 151 -8.51 12.20 8.69
N ARG A 152 -7.79 11.09 8.46
CA ARG A 152 -6.40 11.11 8.01
C ARG A 152 -6.24 11.60 6.56
N LEU A 153 -7.29 11.49 5.74
CA LEU A 153 -7.28 11.85 4.31
C LEU A 153 -7.71 13.30 4.01
N ARG A 154 -8.18 14.07 4.99
CA ARG A 154 -8.81 15.39 4.78
C ARG A 154 -7.98 16.37 3.95
N CYS A 155 -6.65 16.39 4.14
CA CYS A 155 -5.74 17.31 3.46
C CYS A 155 -4.85 16.63 2.43
N VAL A 156 -5.22 15.42 1.97
CA VAL A 156 -4.40 14.60 1.07
C VAL A 156 -4.83 14.78 -0.37
N GLN A 157 -3.87 14.98 -1.26
CA GLN A 157 -4.07 14.97 -2.70
C GLN A 157 -4.10 13.51 -3.18
N ILE A 158 -5.08 13.15 -3.99
CA ILE A 158 -5.26 11.78 -4.53
C ILE A 158 -5.26 11.86 -6.05
N ASP A 159 -4.35 11.12 -6.70
CA ASP A 159 -4.27 11.06 -8.16
C ASP A 159 -4.33 9.61 -8.67
N ASN A 160 -4.50 9.46 -9.99
CA ASN A 160 -4.53 8.18 -10.69
C ASN A 160 -3.80 8.33 -12.04
N ARG A 161 -2.47 8.40 -11.96
CA ARG A 161 -1.58 8.56 -13.11
C ARG A 161 -0.45 7.54 -13.11
N PRO A 162 0.24 7.35 -14.24
CA PRO A 162 1.51 6.63 -14.25
C PRO A 162 2.48 7.19 -13.21
N ALA A 163 3.05 6.31 -12.39
CA ALA A 163 3.90 6.71 -11.26
C ALA A 163 5.09 7.59 -11.70
N LEU A 164 5.69 7.32 -12.85
CA LEU A 164 6.81 8.10 -13.40
C LEU A 164 6.46 9.57 -13.68
N GLU A 165 5.22 9.86 -14.09
CA GLU A 165 4.78 11.24 -14.30
C GLU A 165 4.75 12.01 -12.97
N ILE A 166 4.21 11.38 -11.94
CA ILE A 166 4.10 11.98 -10.60
C ILE A 166 5.48 12.12 -9.96
N ILE A 167 6.34 11.10 -10.04
CA ILE A 167 7.71 11.13 -9.54
C ILE A 167 8.50 12.30 -10.16
N LYS A 168 8.44 12.45 -11.49
CA LYS A 168 9.12 13.56 -12.20
C LYS A 168 8.59 14.93 -11.79
N ARG A 169 7.27 15.05 -11.52
CA ARG A 169 6.62 16.29 -11.09
C ARG A 169 7.01 16.71 -9.68
N PHE A 170 7.22 15.75 -8.79
CA PHE A 170 7.53 15.98 -7.37
C PHE A 170 9.04 15.96 -7.07
N ASN A 171 9.90 16.02 -8.07
CA ASN A 171 11.35 15.95 -7.93
C ASN A 171 11.95 17.27 -7.42
N TYR A 172 11.86 17.52 -6.10
CA TYR A 172 12.41 18.68 -5.40
C TYR A 172 13.10 18.24 -4.10
N PRO A 173 14.13 18.97 -3.62
CA PRO A 173 14.95 18.57 -2.47
C PRO A 173 14.21 18.42 -1.14
N ASP A 174 13.08 19.12 -0.97
CA ASP A 174 12.25 19.09 0.25
C ASP A 174 11.11 18.05 0.18
N VAL A 175 11.09 17.22 -0.87
CA VAL A 175 10.14 16.12 -1.05
C VAL A 175 10.77 14.80 -0.59
N PHE A 176 10.00 14.02 0.14
CA PHE A 176 10.30 12.61 0.39
C PHE A 176 9.34 11.71 -0.39
N MET A 177 9.89 10.74 -1.11
CA MET A 177 9.15 9.77 -1.91
C MET A 177 9.33 8.37 -1.31
N TYR A 178 8.24 7.72 -0.94
CA TYR A 178 8.22 6.29 -0.65
C TYR A 178 7.74 5.51 -1.86
N ILE A 179 8.60 4.68 -2.43
CA ILE A 179 8.40 3.95 -3.68
C ILE A 179 8.27 2.46 -3.37
N ASP A 180 7.07 1.89 -3.56
CA ASP A 180 6.78 0.47 -3.32
C ASP A 180 6.13 -0.17 -4.56
N PRO A 181 6.87 -0.35 -5.67
CA PRO A 181 6.33 -0.84 -6.92
C PRO A 181 5.98 -2.33 -6.83
N PRO A 182 5.17 -2.88 -7.75
CA PRO A 182 5.07 -4.32 -7.93
C PRO A 182 6.47 -4.93 -8.12
N TYR A 183 6.89 -5.85 -7.24
CA TYR A 183 8.26 -6.37 -7.26
C TYR A 183 8.58 -7.18 -8.52
N ILE A 184 9.85 -7.28 -8.88
CA ILE A 184 10.34 -8.04 -10.03
C ILE A 184 9.75 -9.46 -10.04
N LEU A 185 9.20 -9.90 -11.19
CA LEU A 185 8.53 -11.18 -11.33
C LEU A 185 9.43 -12.38 -11.01
N GLY A 186 10.73 -12.30 -11.31
CA GLY A 186 11.72 -13.31 -10.97
C GLY A 186 11.90 -13.55 -9.46
N THR A 187 11.55 -12.57 -8.63
CA THR A 187 11.65 -12.65 -7.15
C THR A 187 10.36 -13.12 -6.48
N ARG A 188 9.27 -13.29 -7.23
CA ARG A 188 7.93 -13.67 -6.76
C ARG A 188 7.44 -14.96 -7.41
N LYS A 189 6.57 -15.69 -6.68
CA LYS A 189 6.00 -16.96 -7.18
C LYS A 189 4.89 -16.77 -8.23
N ALA A 190 4.20 -15.61 -8.27
CA ALA A 190 3.07 -15.39 -9.17
C ALA A 190 2.78 -13.90 -9.39
N LYS A 191 2.11 -13.61 -10.51
CA LYS A 191 1.49 -12.31 -10.78
C LYS A 191 0.35 -12.06 -9.80
N GLN A 192 0.29 -10.85 -9.23
CA GLN A 192 -0.70 -10.47 -8.22
C GLN A 192 -1.40 -9.15 -8.54
N TYR A 193 -0.78 -8.28 -9.35
CA TYR A 193 -1.24 -6.94 -9.64
C TYR A 193 -1.90 -6.84 -11.01
N LYS A 194 -2.88 -5.94 -11.14
CA LYS A 194 -3.52 -5.58 -12.42
C LYS A 194 -2.49 -4.95 -13.36
N HIS A 195 -1.63 -4.11 -12.81
CA HIS A 195 -0.55 -3.43 -13.50
C HIS A 195 0.78 -3.97 -12.98
N GLU A 196 1.24 -5.07 -13.57
CA GLU A 196 2.55 -5.64 -13.29
C GLU A 196 3.63 -4.82 -13.99
N MET A 197 4.82 -4.75 -13.41
CA MET A 197 5.98 -4.12 -14.03
C MET A 197 6.90 -5.18 -14.64
N THR A 198 7.44 -4.87 -15.81
CA THR A 198 8.50 -5.64 -16.47
C THR A 198 9.87 -5.19 -15.96
N ASP A 199 10.93 -5.96 -16.26
CA ASP A 199 12.31 -5.55 -15.91
C ASP A 199 12.67 -4.20 -16.57
N ALA A 200 12.21 -3.94 -17.80
CA ALA A 200 12.39 -2.65 -18.48
C ALA A 200 11.68 -1.49 -17.75
N ASP A 201 10.47 -1.72 -17.21
CA ASP A 201 9.77 -0.71 -16.41
C ASP A 201 10.52 -0.42 -15.10
N HIS A 202 11.14 -1.45 -14.49
CA HIS A 202 12.01 -1.26 -13.32
C HIS A 202 13.29 -0.49 -13.69
N GLU A 203 13.94 -0.81 -14.81
CA GLU A 203 15.12 -0.08 -15.28
C GLU A 203 14.81 1.41 -15.50
N GLU A 204 13.67 1.73 -16.14
CA GLU A 204 13.24 3.11 -16.34
C GLU A 204 12.97 3.81 -15.00
N LEU A 205 12.23 3.17 -14.09
CA LEU A 205 11.95 3.70 -12.75
C LEU A 205 13.25 4.01 -12.00
N LEU A 206 14.15 3.03 -11.90
CA LEU A 206 15.42 3.18 -11.20
C LEU A 206 16.31 4.24 -11.82
N GLY A 207 16.30 4.36 -13.15
CA GLY A 207 17.02 5.41 -13.87
C GLY A 207 16.51 6.82 -13.52
N VAL A 208 15.21 7.01 -13.39
CA VAL A 208 14.61 8.28 -12.94
C VAL A 208 14.95 8.56 -11.48
N LEU A 209 14.81 7.57 -10.59
CA LEU A 209 15.08 7.75 -9.16
C LEU A 209 16.54 8.04 -8.84
N LYS A 210 17.48 7.44 -9.60
CA LYS A 210 18.93 7.66 -9.44
C LYS A 210 19.33 9.12 -9.66
N ASN A 211 18.59 9.83 -10.50
CA ASN A 211 18.84 11.24 -10.82
C ASN A 211 17.89 12.18 -10.06
N SER A 212 17.22 11.69 -9.02
CA SER A 212 16.28 12.48 -8.22
C SER A 212 16.99 13.45 -7.31
N GLU A 213 16.50 14.69 -7.25
CA GLU A 213 16.86 15.68 -6.22
C GLU A 213 16.09 15.45 -4.91
N ALA A 214 14.95 14.74 -4.96
CA ALA A 214 14.14 14.41 -3.81
C ALA A 214 14.80 13.29 -2.98
N MET A 215 14.45 13.23 -1.71
CA MET A 215 14.79 12.12 -0.83
C MET A 215 13.92 10.91 -1.19
N VAL A 216 14.55 9.81 -1.56
CA VAL A 216 13.86 8.61 -2.06
C VAL A 216 14.17 7.40 -1.19
N MET A 217 13.13 6.67 -0.81
CA MET A 217 13.23 5.31 -0.28
C MET A 217 12.43 4.38 -1.19
N ILE A 218 13.06 3.35 -1.73
CA ILE A 218 12.42 2.32 -2.55
C ILE A 218 12.47 0.96 -1.87
N SER A 219 11.33 0.28 -1.82
CA SER A 219 11.17 -1.09 -1.31
C SER A 219 11.25 -2.12 -2.42
N GLY A 220 11.81 -3.29 -2.11
CA GLY A 220 11.86 -4.42 -3.06
C GLY A 220 12.41 -5.68 -2.42
N TYR A 221 12.46 -6.77 -3.22
CA TYR A 221 13.33 -7.89 -2.91
C TYR A 221 14.70 -7.66 -3.54
N GLU A 222 15.73 -8.14 -2.87
CA GLU A 222 17.10 -8.08 -3.38
C GLU A 222 17.19 -8.70 -4.79
N SER A 223 17.84 -7.98 -5.71
CA SER A 223 18.07 -8.41 -7.09
C SER A 223 19.31 -7.74 -7.67
N GLU A 224 19.96 -8.41 -8.63
CA GLU A 224 21.13 -7.86 -9.32
C GLU A 224 20.82 -6.52 -10.01
N LEU A 225 19.62 -6.37 -10.56
CA LEU A 225 19.17 -5.12 -11.20
C LEU A 225 19.18 -3.96 -10.19
N TYR A 226 18.52 -4.12 -9.05
CA TYR A 226 18.44 -3.06 -8.03
C TYR A 226 19.82 -2.76 -7.43
N ASP A 227 20.59 -3.78 -7.09
CA ASP A 227 21.91 -3.60 -6.48
C ASP A 227 22.92 -2.93 -7.44
N SER A 228 22.83 -3.22 -8.73
CA SER A 228 23.68 -2.58 -9.73
C SER A 228 23.28 -1.12 -10.01
N MET A 229 21.98 -0.86 -10.18
CA MET A 229 21.50 0.48 -10.52
C MET A 229 21.53 1.45 -9.33
N LEU A 230 21.28 0.96 -8.11
CA LEU A 230 21.28 1.76 -6.87
C LEU A 230 22.61 1.67 -6.13
N LYS A 231 23.70 1.36 -6.82
CA LYS A 231 25.03 1.34 -6.24
C LYS A 231 25.37 2.69 -5.59
N GLY A 232 25.73 2.64 -4.30
CA GLY A 232 26.02 3.82 -3.50
C GLY A 232 24.83 4.34 -2.67
N TRP A 233 23.63 3.80 -2.86
CA TRP A 233 22.52 4.06 -1.97
C TRP A 233 22.68 3.29 -0.67
N HIS A 234 22.19 3.85 0.43
CA HIS A 234 22.12 3.14 1.71
C HIS A 234 21.08 2.02 1.61
N LYS A 235 21.48 0.78 1.99
CA LYS A 235 20.65 -0.43 1.88
C LYS A 235 20.41 -1.02 3.24
N GLU A 236 19.15 -1.26 3.59
CA GLU A 236 18.76 -1.98 4.81
C GLU A 236 17.78 -3.12 4.51
N GLN A 237 17.79 -4.13 5.38
CA GLN A 237 16.95 -5.32 5.24
C GLN A 237 16.12 -5.57 6.49
N PHE A 238 14.83 -5.90 6.30
CA PHE A 238 13.91 -6.26 7.37
C PHE A 238 13.47 -7.70 7.22
N ARG A 239 13.52 -8.46 8.31
CA ARG A 239 12.92 -9.79 8.35
C ARG A 239 11.42 -9.65 8.58
N SER A 240 10.62 -10.08 7.63
CA SER A 240 9.17 -10.20 7.78
C SER A 240 8.78 -11.68 7.78
N ASN A 241 8.01 -12.10 8.79
CA ASN A 241 7.42 -13.42 8.81
C ASN A 241 6.27 -13.46 7.80
N ALA A 242 6.39 -14.26 6.74
CA ALA A 242 5.32 -14.43 5.77
C ALA A 242 4.10 -15.13 6.41
N GLU A 243 2.88 -14.78 5.96
CA GLU A 243 1.62 -15.40 6.43
C GLU A 243 1.55 -16.92 6.27
N TYR A 244 2.41 -17.51 5.43
CA TYR A 244 2.47 -18.94 5.12
C TYR A 244 3.85 -19.57 5.38
N GLY A 245 4.57 -19.11 6.41
CA GLY A 245 5.71 -19.86 6.97
C GLY A 245 7.04 -19.74 6.20
N GLY A 246 7.31 -18.63 5.51
CA GLY A 246 8.62 -18.32 4.93
C GLY A 246 9.20 -17.05 5.50
N ASN A 247 10.47 -17.04 5.89
CA ASN A 247 11.20 -15.81 6.19
C ASN A 247 11.35 -15.03 4.87
N ARG A 248 10.66 -13.91 4.73
CA ARG A 248 10.88 -12.96 3.64
C ARG A 248 11.75 -11.83 4.16
N VAL A 249 12.75 -11.48 3.38
CA VAL A 249 13.60 -10.32 3.64
C VAL A 249 13.13 -9.20 2.72
N GLU A 250 12.53 -8.19 3.31
CA GLU A 250 12.20 -6.94 2.60
C GLU A 250 13.45 -6.06 2.62
N THR A 251 13.78 -5.48 1.49
CA THR A 251 14.93 -4.59 1.35
C THR A 251 14.47 -3.19 0.99
N VAL A 252 15.08 -2.20 1.58
CA VAL A 252 14.91 -0.79 1.20
C VAL A 252 16.25 -0.21 0.77
N TRP A 253 16.22 0.64 -0.26
CA TRP A 253 17.35 1.44 -0.71
C TRP A 253 16.98 2.91 -0.57
N MET A 254 17.89 3.73 -0.04
CA MET A 254 17.70 5.15 0.25
C MET A 254 18.84 5.97 -0.39
N ASN A 255 18.52 7.07 -1.04
CA ASN A 255 19.52 7.98 -1.61
C ASN A 255 20.07 9.01 -0.60
N TYR A 256 19.76 8.84 0.68
CA TYR A 256 20.19 9.69 1.79
C TYR A 256 20.72 8.82 2.93
N GLU A 257 21.56 9.41 3.80
CA GLU A 257 22.01 8.76 5.03
C GLU A 257 20.96 8.86 6.12
N ARG A 258 20.78 7.78 6.88
CA ARG A 258 19.87 7.76 8.02
C ARG A 258 20.32 8.77 9.07
N GLN A 259 19.45 9.71 9.41
CA GLN A 259 19.64 10.56 10.58
C GLN A 259 19.20 9.79 11.82
N PHE A 260 20.16 9.36 12.65
CA PHE A 260 19.86 8.72 13.94
C PHE A 260 19.24 9.75 14.87
N THR A 261 18.08 9.44 15.44
CA THR A 261 17.45 10.24 16.48
C THR A 261 17.89 9.78 17.87
N ILE A 262 17.73 10.63 18.90
CA ILE A 262 18.04 10.28 20.30
C ILE A 262 17.25 9.02 20.74
N LYS A 263 16.09 8.75 20.18
CA LYS A 263 15.29 7.54 20.46
C LYS A 263 15.96 6.25 19.96
N ASP A 264 16.69 6.30 18.87
CA ASP A 264 17.42 5.13 18.34
C ASP A 264 18.51 4.68 19.32
N PHE A 265 19.21 5.62 19.98
CA PHE A 265 20.23 5.33 20.99
C PHE A 265 19.67 4.82 22.32
N GLN A 266 18.39 5.02 22.61
CA GLN A 266 17.74 4.51 23.81
C GLN A 266 17.25 3.06 23.66
N GLN A 267 16.92 2.62 22.46
CA GLN A 267 16.53 1.22 22.18
C GLN A 267 17.72 0.26 22.19
N GLU A 268 18.91 0.67 21.74
CA GLU A 268 20.13 -0.18 21.80
C GLU A 268 20.65 -0.44 23.22
N LYS A 269 20.23 0.32 24.22
CA LYS A 269 20.63 0.12 25.62
C LYS A 269 19.73 -0.84 26.42
N LEU A 270 18.73 -1.45 25.77
CA LEU A 270 17.76 -2.37 26.39
C LEU A 270 17.99 -3.85 26.01
N PHE A 271 19.11 -4.17 25.37
CA PHE A 271 19.52 -5.55 25.06
C PHE A 271 20.92 -5.85 25.63
#